data_3613dc10ff836c8bf976cb8d1c25e260
#
_entry.id   3613dc10ff836c8bf976cb8d1c25e260
#
_cell.length_a   1.000
_cell.length_b   1.000
_cell.length_c   1.000
_cell.angle_alpha   90.00
_cell.angle_beta   90.00
_cell.angle_gamma   90.00
#
_symmetry.space_group_name_H-M   'P 1'
#
loop_
_entity.id
_entity.type
_entity.pdbx_description
1 polymer ?
#
loop_
_entity_poly.entity_id
_entity_poly.type
_entity_poly.pdbx_seq_one_letter_code
_entity_poly.pdbx_strand_id
1 'polypeptide(L)'
;MSADRTAHRLATLLAVSGTTHFAVPRPYDMIVPRSLPGPPRLWTYVSGAAELATAAALASPRTRQWSGLAAAGLFAAVFPANVKMARDWRDKPAPLRALA
;
A
#
# COMPACT_ATOMS: atom_id res chain seq x y z
N MET A 1 13.14 19.69 -9.68
CA MET A 1 12.74 19.48 -8.94
C MET A 1 11.99 18.67 -9.12
N SER A 2 11.58 18.47 -9.19
CA SER A 2 10.94 18.02 -9.19
C SER A 2 10.60 16.62 -9.43
N ALA A 3 10.87 15.90 -10.52
CA ALA A 3 10.64 14.49 -10.70
C ALA A 3 11.45 13.66 -9.71
N ASP A 4 12.73 14.01 -9.49
CA ASP A 4 13.57 13.29 -8.54
C ASP A 4 13.07 13.45 -7.11
N ARG A 5 12.69 14.66 -6.74
CA ARG A 5 12.18 14.91 -5.39
C ARG A 5 10.87 14.18 -5.16
N THR A 6 9.99 14.21 -6.14
CA THR A 6 8.71 13.50 -6.07
C THR A 6 8.94 11.99 -5.95
N ALA A 7 9.87 11.45 -6.76
CA ALA A 7 10.18 10.03 -6.72
C ALA A 7 10.71 9.63 -5.34
N HIS A 8 11.57 10.42 -4.73
CA HIS A 8 12.11 10.12 -3.41
C HIS A 8 11.04 10.21 -2.32
N ARG A 9 10.13 11.18 -2.42
CA ARG A 9 9.03 11.29 -1.47
C ARG A 9 8.11 10.08 -1.55
N LEU A 10 7.77 9.68 -2.78
CA LEU A 10 6.92 8.52 -2.98
C LEU A 10 7.63 7.24 -2.52
N ALA A 11 8.92 7.12 -2.80
CA ALA A 11 9.70 5.98 -2.33
C ALA A 11 9.68 5.89 -0.81
N THR A 12 9.82 7.02 -0.12
CA THR A 12 9.80 7.06 1.34
C THR A 12 8.43 6.62 1.86
N LEU A 13 7.34 7.12 1.27
CA LEU A 13 6.00 6.73 1.68
C LEU A 13 5.78 5.23 1.49
N LEU A 14 6.20 4.68 0.35
CA LEU A 14 6.05 3.26 0.09
C LEU A 14 6.94 2.42 0.99
N ALA A 15 8.14 2.90 1.30
CA ALA A 15 9.03 2.18 2.21
C ALA A 15 8.44 2.11 3.61
N VAL A 16 7.88 3.21 4.10
CA VAL A 16 7.22 3.23 5.41
C VAL A 16 6.00 2.33 5.40
N SER A 17 5.15 2.47 4.39
CA SER A 17 3.93 1.66 4.27
C SER A 17 4.26 0.17 4.14
N GLY A 18 5.20 -0.17 3.25
CA GLY A 18 5.59 -1.56 3.08
C GLY A 18 6.16 -2.17 4.35
N THR A 19 6.97 -1.40 5.08
CA THR A 19 7.53 -1.86 6.36
C THR A 19 6.43 -2.10 7.38
N THR A 20 5.44 -1.21 7.47
CA THR A 20 4.35 -1.38 8.43
C THR A 20 3.49 -2.59 8.13
N HIS A 21 3.43 -3.05 6.87
CA HIS A 21 2.73 -4.30 6.54
C HIS A 21 3.33 -5.49 7.30
N PHE A 22 4.63 -5.45 7.57
CA PHE A 22 5.31 -6.52 8.29
C PHE A 22 5.37 -6.26 9.79
N ALA A 23 5.49 -5.00 10.20
CA ALA A 23 5.61 -4.64 11.61
C ALA A 23 4.25 -4.69 12.33
N VAL A 24 3.19 -4.24 11.65
CA VAL A 24 1.84 -4.17 12.21
C VAL A 24 0.86 -4.70 11.17
N PRO A 25 0.85 -6.01 10.90
CA PRO A 25 0.06 -6.56 9.79
C PRO A 25 -1.45 -6.62 10.01
N ARG A 26 -1.90 -6.64 11.25
CA ARG A 26 -3.33 -6.86 11.55
C ARG A 26 -4.29 -5.88 10.88
N PRO A 27 -4.07 -4.56 10.93
CA PRO A 27 -5.00 -3.65 10.25
C PRO A 27 -5.08 -3.91 8.76
N TYR A 28 -3.97 -4.31 8.14
CA TYR A 28 -3.96 -4.63 6.71
C TYR A 28 -4.72 -5.93 6.43
N ASP A 29 -4.57 -6.93 7.30
CA ASP A 29 -5.31 -8.19 7.16
C ASP A 29 -6.80 -7.94 7.11
N MET A 30 -7.28 -6.98 7.89
CA MET A 30 -8.70 -6.70 8.02
C MET A 30 -9.34 -6.12 6.76
N ILE A 31 -8.54 -5.52 5.87
CA ILE A 31 -9.06 -4.92 4.65
C ILE A 31 -8.77 -5.76 3.40
N VAL A 32 -8.17 -6.94 3.56
CA VAL A 32 -8.00 -7.85 2.43
C VAL A 32 -9.37 -8.37 2.02
N PRO A 33 -9.75 -8.25 0.72
CA PRO A 33 -11.04 -8.78 0.27
C PRO A 33 -11.14 -10.28 0.52
N ARG A 34 -12.28 -10.72 1.04
CA ARG A 34 -12.48 -12.13 1.36
C ARG A 34 -12.59 -13.02 0.13
N SER A 35 -12.81 -12.42 -1.02
CA SER A 35 -12.85 -13.15 -2.29
C SER A 35 -11.49 -13.69 -2.71
N LEU A 36 -10.40 -13.16 -2.13
CA LEU A 36 -9.07 -13.62 -2.48
C LEU A 36 -8.77 -14.94 -1.78
N PRO A 37 -8.08 -15.87 -2.49
CA PRO A 37 -7.76 -17.17 -1.91
C PRO A 37 -6.66 -17.05 -0.85
N GLY A 38 -6.68 -17.98 0.10
CA GLY A 38 -5.65 -18.06 1.13
C GLY A 38 -5.90 -17.12 2.29
N PRO A 39 -5.02 -17.16 3.31
CA PRO A 39 -5.20 -16.34 4.50
C PRO A 39 -4.91 -14.87 4.19
N PRO A 40 -5.60 -13.92 4.87
CA PRO A 40 -5.37 -12.50 4.64
C PRO A 40 -3.91 -12.08 4.85
N ARG A 41 -3.20 -12.70 5.79
CA ARG A 41 -1.80 -12.39 6.07
C ARG A 41 -0.91 -12.57 4.86
N LEU A 42 -1.21 -13.56 4.01
CA LEU A 42 -0.46 -13.77 2.77
C LEU A 42 -0.50 -12.51 1.90
N TRP A 43 -1.69 -11.95 1.74
CA TRP A 43 -1.86 -10.78 0.87
C TRP A 43 -1.27 -9.52 1.49
N THR A 44 -1.34 -9.39 2.81
CA THR A 44 -0.68 -8.31 3.53
C THR A 44 0.83 -8.32 3.26
N TYR A 45 1.46 -9.50 3.36
CA TYR A 45 2.89 -9.61 3.14
C TYR A 45 3.27 -9.44 1.68
N VAL A 46 2.47 -9.97 0.77
CA VAL A 46 2.70 -9.78 -0.68
C VAL A 46 2.64 -8.30 -1.03
N SER A 47 1.62 -7.59 -0.52
CA SER A 47 1.48 -6.16 -0.76
C SER A 47 2.66 -5.38 -0.18
N GLY A 48 3.07 -5.72 1.04
CA GLY A 48 4.21 -5.06 1.68
C GLY A 48 5.49 -5.26 0.88
N ALA A 49 5.73 -6.49 0.41
CA ALA A 49 6.90 -6.78 -0.41
C ALA A 49 6.87 -6.01 -1.73
N ALA A 50 5.69 -5.92 -2.36
CA ALA A 50 5.53 -5.17 -3.60
C ALA A 50 5.78 -3.68 -3.38
N GLU A 51 5.32 -3.13 -2.26
CA GLU A 51 5.57 -1.72 -1.93
C GLU A 51 7.05 -1.44 -1.70
N LEU A 52 7.74 -2.33 -0.97
CA LEU A 52 9.17 -2.17 -0.73
C LEU A 52 9.97 -2.27 -2.03
N ALA A 53 9.60 -3.21 -2.89
CA ALA A 53 10.27 -3.34 -4.20
C ALA A 53 10.04 -2.10 -5.06
N THR A 54 8.83 -1.56 -5.06
CA THR A 54 8.51 -0.34 -5.80
C THR A 54 9.27 0.85 -5.24
N ALA A 55 9.38 0.94 -3.90
CA ALA A 55 10.15 2.00 -3.26
C ALA A 55 11.60 1.96 -3.71
N ALA A 56 12.21 0.77 -3.74
CA ALA A 56 13.59 0.62 -4.19
C ALA A 56 13.75 1.03 -5.64
N ALA A 57 12.80 0.65 -6.50
CA ALA A 57 12.84 1.00 -7.91
C ALA A 57 12.71 2.51 -8.13
N LEU A 58 11.87 3.18 -7.35
CA LEU A 58 11.71 4.64 -7.42
C LEU A 58 12.96 5.37 -6.93
N ALA A 59 13.64 4.80 -5.94
CA ALA A 59 14.83 5.43 -5.38
C ALA A 59 16.02 5.35 -6.32
N SER A 60 16.04 4.39 -7.25
CA SER A 60 17.15 4.20 -8.17
C SER A 60 16.92 4.94 -9.48
N PRO A 61 17.88 5.80 -9.93
CA PRO A 61 17.72 6.47 -11.22
C PRO A 61 17.62 5.52 -12.40
N ARG A 62 18.23 4.34 -12.30
CA ARG A 62 18.22 3.36 -13.40
C ARG A 62 16.85 2.77 -13.67
N THR A 63 16.04 2.59 -12.64
CA THR A 63 14.75 1.93 -12.76
C THR A 63 13.58 2.91 -12.65
N ARG A 64 13.86 4.17 -12.35
CA ARG A 64 12.81 5.15 -12.05
C ARG A 64 11.80 5.32 -13.17
N GLN A 65 12.25 5.25 -14.41
CA GLN A 65 11.35 5.43 -15.56
C GLN A 65 10.28 4.33 -15.64
N TRP A 66 10.58 3.14 -15.13
CA TRP A 66 9.63 2.02 -15.14
C TRP A 66 8.80 1.96 -13.87
N SER A 67 9.31 2.57 -12.79
CA SER A 67 8.65 2.47 -11.48
C SER A 67 7.35 3.26 -11.42
N GLY A 68 7.16 4.23 -12.31
CA GLY A 68 5.87 4.92 -12.41
C GLY A 68 4.75 3.97 -12.78
N LEU A 69 5.02 3.08 -13.76
CA LEU A 69 4.04 2.06 -14.15
C LEU A 69 3.85 1.04 -13.03
N ALA A 70 4.94 0.65 -12.36
CA ALA A 70 4.85 -0.30 -11.26
C ALA A 70 4.01 0.28 -10.11
N ALA A 71 4.22 1.56 -9.77
CA ALA A 71 3.46 2.22 -8.72
C ALA A 71 1.98 2.32 -9.10
N ALA A 72 1.69 2.67 -10.35
CA ALA A 72 0.31 2.75 -10.81
C ALA A 72 -0.38 1.38 -10.74
N GLY A 73 0.33 0.33 -11.14
CA GLY A 73 -0.18 -1.02 -11.05
C GLY A 73 -0.44 -1.44 -9.61
N LEU A 74 0.48 -1.09 -8.71
CA LEU A 74 0.32 -1.40 -7.30
C LEU A 74 -0.91 -0.72 -6.70
N PHE A 75 -1.09 0.58 -6.98
CA PHE A 75 -2.25 1.31 -6.48
C PHE A 75 -3.55 0.72 -7.03
N ALA A 76 -3.56 0.34 -8.30
CA ALA A 76 -4.73 -0.31 -8.88
C ALA A 76 -5.02 -1.65 -8.21
N ALA A 77 -3.98 -2.41 -7.92
CA ALA A 77 -4.14 -3.74 -7.29
C ALA A 77 -4.68 -3.64 -5.86
N VAL A 78 -4.29 -2.60 -5.11
CA VAL A 78 -4.76 -2.45 -3.73
C VAL A 78 -6.07 -1.67 -3.64
N PHE A 79 -6.59 -1.18 -4.76
CA PHE A 79 -7.83 -0.41 -4.77
C PHE A 79 -9.00 -1.17 -4.13
N PRO A 80 -9.22 -2.47 -4.42
CA PRO A 80 -10.31 -3.20 -3.75
C PRO A 80 -10.21 -3.19 -2.24
N ALA A 81 -8.99 -3.27 -1.69
CA ALA A 81 -8.80 -3.21 -0.24
C ALA A 81 -9.16 -1.83 0.29
N ASN A 82 -8.79 -0.77 -0.45
CA ASN A 82 -9.12 0.60 -0.05
C ASN A 82 -10.62 0.84 -0.07
N VAL A 83 -11.32 0.28 -1.06
CA VAL A 83 -12.79 0.37 -1.12
C VAL A 83 -13.41 -0.34 0.07
N LYS A 84 -12.91 -1.54 0.39
CA LYS A 84 -13.40 -2.29 1.54
C LYS A 84 -13.19 -1.51 2.83
N MET A 85 -12.01 -0.93 3.01
CA MET A 85 -11.71 -0.13 4.19
C MET A 85 -12.67 1.06 4.32
N ALA A 86 -12.93 1.75 3.21
CA ALA A 86 -13.83 2.90 3.22
C ALA A 86 -15.25 2.49 3.63
N ARG A 87 -15.72 1.33 3.13
CA ARG A 87 -17.03 0.81 3.51
C ARG A 87 -17.08 0.44 4.98
N ASP A 88 -16.04 -0.23 5.47
CA ASP A 88 -15.97 -0.66 6.86
C ASP A 88 -15.97 0.55 7.79
N TRP A 89 -15.19 1.59 7.46
CA TRP A 89 -15.16 2.82 8.24
C TRP A 89 -16.50 3.54 8.25
N ARG A 90 -17.20 3.54 7.12
CA ARG A 90 -18.49 4.22 7.02
C ARG A 90 -19.51 3.61 7.98
N ASP A 91 -19.39 2.31 8.26
CA ASP A 91 -20.31 1.60 9.15
C ASP A 91 -19.93 1.72 10.62
N LYS A 92 -18.81 2.39 10.95
CA LYS A 92 -18.38 2.57 12.33
C LYS A 92 -19.00 3.80 12.95
N PRO A 93 -19.15 3.84 14.31
CA PRO A 93 -19.62 5.04 14.99
C PRO A 93 -18.75 6.26 14.66
N ALA A 94 -19.38 7.44 14.67
CA ALA A 94 -18.69 8.67 14.29
C ALA A 94 -17.37 8.91 15.02
N PRO A 95 -17.29 8.69 16.37
CA PRO A 95 -16.00 8.90 17.05
C PRO A 95 -14.88 8.04 16.51
N LEU A 96 -15.16 6.79 16.12
CA LEU A 96 -14.15 5.90 15.56
C LEU A 96 -13.75 6.33 14.16
N ARG A 97 -14.70 6.84 13.37
CA ARG A 97 -14.38 7.35 12.04
C ARG A 97 -13.46 8.58 12.12
N ALA A 98 -13.65 9.40 13.15
CA ALA A 98 -12.82 10.58 13.34
C ALA A 98 -11.36 10.24 13.64
N LEU A 99 -11.08 9.02 14.09
CA LEU A 99 -9.73 8.56 14.36
C LEU A 99 -9.01 8.07 13.11
N ALA A 100 -9.72 7.91 12.01
CA ALA A 100 -9.11 7.44 10.75
C ALA A 100 -8.27 8.52 10.00
#